data_de1da87301d80d126712c0f628244af2
#
_entry.id   de1da87301d80d126712c0f628244af2
#
_cell.length_a   1.000
_cell.length_b   1.000
_cell.length_c   1.000
_cell.angle_alpha   90.00
_cell.angle_beta   90.00
_cell.angle_gamma   90.00
#
_symmetry.space_group_name_H-M   'P 1'
#
loop_
_entity.id
_entity.type
_entity.pdbx_description
1 polymer ?
#
loop_
_entity_poly.entity_id
_entity_poly.type
_entity_poly.pdbx_seq_one_letter_code
_entity_poly.pdbx_strand_id
1 'polypeptide(L)'
;VLGRILVFLGGLLALVLFSALLIPYFVDWTDFRRDFEDQASRILGKKVVVHGRVEARILPFPSVTLHDVRAGTDADGSPLIQVARFSMDAELAPFLSGEARIFDMRIEEPKAKIRLLKDGTLDWMRGSRAEIPARTVVLESVQIEGGQIEFIDEQSGRNRVVTGLNADMSANSLAGPWKAEGRAAVDGHPGSFSLSSSEPDYAAGRMGLRVRVVPDEHPVEVDLDGAIAATAGKPAYSGSFAFSFREDEKQKQAGQSLFSSPRTRGSFELTNESVRISSYRMELGGSENPYVVTGEATLDTGAKPEFLLTADGQQIDVARFAPPVVQTGKTSRQPTASVRQRIEAFAAMVARIPVPQVPGKASISLPALVSDDTTIRDIRLDVRPAGRW
;
A
#
# COMPACT_ATOMS: atom_id res chain seq x y z
N VAL A 1 24.25 34.84 53.55
CA VAL A 1 25.09 34.67 52.30
C VAL A 1 24.43 33.66 51.38
N LEU A 2 24.01 32.47 51.86
CA LEU A 2 23.41 31.40 51.05
C LEU A 2 22.14 31.81 50.29
N GLY A 3 21.24 32.54 50.95
CA GLY A 3 19.98 33.04 50.34
C GLY A 3 20.21 34.04 49.20
N ARG A 4 21.24 34.90 49.29
CA ARG A 4 21.57 35.83 48.22
C ARG A 4 22.18 35.12 47.02
N ILE A 5 22.97 34.07 47.25
CA ILE A 5 23.54 33.25 46.16
C ILE A 5 22.43 32.49 45.42
N LEU A 6 21.46 31.93 46.16
CA LEU A 6 20.30 31.24 45.58
C LEU A 6 19.41 32.17 44.75
N VAL A 7 19.15 33.39 45.22
CA VAL A 7 18.40 34.40 44.45
C VAL A 7 19.15 34.84 43.21
N PHE A 8 20.46 35.02 43.31
CA PHE A 8 21.29 35.36 42.15
C PHE A 8 21.32 34.21 41.12
N LEU A 9 21.49 32.95 41.58
CA LEU A 9 21.51 31.78 40.72
C LEU A 9 20.15 31.57 40.07
N GLY A 10 19.06 31.74 40.80
CA GLY A 10 17.69 31.66 40.28
C GLY A 10 17.40 32.77 39.27
N GLY A 11 17.84 33.99 39.52
CA GLY A 11 17.72 35.11 38.58
C GLY A 11 18.54 34.91 37.32
N LEU A 12 19.75 34.36 37.44
CA LEU A 12 20.61 34.03 36.29
C LEU A 12 19.95 32.90 35.47
N LEU A 13 19.42 31.84 36.12
CA LEU A 13 18.71 30.76 35.44
C LEU A 13 17.47 31.26 34.71
N ALA A 14 16.68 32.12 35.38
CA ALA A 14 15.49 32.73 34.77
C ALA A 14 15.88 33.61 33.53
N LEU A 15 16.98 34.39 33.63
CA LEU A 15 17.50 35.18 32.52
C LEU A 15 17.95 34.31 31.35
N VAL A 16 18.66 33.21 31.61
CA VAL A 16 19.09 32.27 30.59
C VAL A 16 17.90 31.62 29.91
N LEU A 17 16.90 31.14 30.67
CA LEU A 17 15.69 30.55 30.13
C LEU A 17 14.88 31.57 29.32
N PHE A 18 14.75 32.80 29.81
CA PHE A 18 14.07 33.88 29.10
C PHE A 18 14.81 34.28 27.80
N SER A 19 16.12 34.36 27.84
CA SER A 19 16.93 34.59 26.66
C SER A 19 16.82 33.46 25.65
N ALA A 20 16.88 32.19 26.08
CA ALA A 20 16.71 31.03 25.24
C ALA A 20 15.31 30.95 24.59
N LEU A 21 14.29 31.51 25.25
CA LEU A 21 12.94 31.62 24.72
C LEU A 21 12.81 32.74 23.67
N LEU A 22 13.47 33.89 23.88
CA LEU A 22 13.33 35.07 23.03
C LEU A 22 14.32 35.14 21.88
N ILE A 23 15.58 34.74 22.09
CA ILE A 23 16.64 34.83 21.08
C ILE A 23 16.22 34.17 19.76
N PRO A 24 15.59 32.96 19.73
CA PRO A 24 15.20 32.32 18.48
C PRO A 24 14.28 33.15 17.59
N TYR A 25 13.49 34.07 18.16
CA TYR A 25 12.60 34.95 17.40
C TYR A 25 13.37 36.10 16.69
N PHE A 26 14.58 36.39 17.12
CA PHE A 26 15.42 37.48 16.56
C PHE A 26 16.57 36.95 15.69
N VAL A 27 16.80 35.63 15.70
CA VAL A 27 17.81 34.98 14.85
C VAL A 27 17.19 34.64 13.52
N ASP A 28 17.83 35.05 12.43
CA ASP A 28 17.48 34.56 11.10
C ASP A 28 18.11 33.17 10.91
N TRP A 29 17.30 32.16 11.17
CA TRP A 29 17.70 30.74 11.05
C TRP A 29 18.03 30.34 9.62
N THR A 30 17.71 31.19 8.63
CA THR A 30 18.05 30.97 7.23
C THR A 30 19.58 30.95 7.01
N ASP A 31 20.35 31.60 7.88
CA ASP A 31 21.82 31.57 7.85
C ASP A 31 22.38 30.17 8.17
N PHE A 32 21.62 29.36 8.94
CA PHE A 32 21.96 27.97 9.29
C PHE A 32 21.39 26.94 8.30
N ARG A 33 20.80 27.39 7.20
CA ARG A 33 20.18 26.54 6.17
C ARG A 33 21.12 25.42 5.72
N ARG A 34 22.39 25.71 5.48
CA ARG A 34 23.37 24.72 5.01
C ARG A 34 23.56 23.57 5.99
N ASP A 35 23.56 23.86 7.28
CA ASP A 35 23.70 22.82 8.32
C ASP A 35 22.53 21.85 8.32
N PHE A 36 21.30 22.37 8.14
CA PHE A 36 20.09 21.54 7.98
C PHE A 36 20.11 20.72 6.66
N GLU A 37 20.51 21.35 5.55
CA GLU A 37 20.64 20.68 4.24
C GLU A 37 21.67 19.55 4.30
N ASP A 38 22.82 19.76 4.91
CA ASP A 38 23.89 18.78 5.04
C ASP A 38 23.47 17.60 5.91
N GLN A 39 22.80 17.87 7.04
CA GLN A 39 22.29 16.83 7.91
C GLN A 39 21.19 15.99 7.24
N ALA A 40 20.20 16.65 6.62
CA ALA A 40 19.14 15.99 5.87
C ALA A 40 19.70 15.19 4.68
N SER A 41 20.72 15.72 3.99
CA SER A 41 21.37 15.04 2.87
C SER A 41 22.07 13.74 3.31
N ARG A 42 22.72 13.75 4.48
CA ARG A 42 23.34 12.54 5.05
C ARG A 42 22.30 11.47 5.39
N ILE A 43 21.19 11.88 6.00
CA ILE A 43 20.11 10.97 6.39
C ILE A 43 19.43 10.36 5.15
N LEU A 44 19.09 11.18 4.16
CA LEU A 44 18.39 10.73 2.95
C LEU A 44 19.30 10.09 1.91
N GLY A 45 20.62 10.26 2.02
CA GLY A 45 21.59 9.81 1.01
C GLY A 45 21.44 10.50 -0.35
N LYS A 46 20.72 11.62 -0.40
CA LYS A 46 20.49 12.46 -1.58
C LYS A 46 20.68 13.91 -1.21
N LYS A 47 21.17 14.72 -2.13
CA LYS A 47 21.35 16.15 -1.87
C LYS A 47 19.99 16.80 -1.55
N VAL A 48 19.90 17.44 -0.40
CA VAL A 48 18.74 18.22 0.03
C VAL A 48 19.07 19.70 -0.10
N VAL A 49 18.10 20.48 -0.60
CA VAL A 49 18.19 21.93 -0.73
C VAL A 49 16.89 22.55 -0.21
N VAL A 50 16.99 23.55 0.64
CA VAL A 50 15.87 24.31 1.18
C VAL A 50 15.81 25.68 0.49
N HIS A 51 14.77 25.92 -0.32
CA HIS A 51 14.63 27.19 -1.06
C HIS A 51 13.86 28.25 -0.26
N GLY A 52 13.00 27.82 0.65
CA GLY A 52 12.17 28.69 1.48
C GLY A 52 12.85 29.11 2.77
N ARG A 53 12.04 29.61 3.70
CA ARG A 53 12.48 30.03 5.03
C ARG A 53 12.82 28.83 5.90
N VAL A 54 13.74 29.03 6.81
CA VAL A 54 14.08 28.11 7.89
C VAL A 54 13.71 28.77 9.21
N GLU A 55 12.89 28.09 10.00
CA GLU A 55 12.48 28.55 11.32
C GLU A 55 12.90 27.47 12.33
N ALA A 56 13.55 27.87 13.41
CA ALA A 56 13.91 26.94 14.49
C ALA A 56 13.64 27.55 15.86
N ARG A 57 13.37 26.69 16.82
CA ARG A 57 13.18 27.02 18.24
C ARG A 57 13.87 25.94 19.07
N ILE A 58 14.30 26.32 20.26
CA ILE A 58 14.92 25.41 21.20
C ILE A 58 13.97 25.13 22.37
N LEU A 59 13.24 26.17 22.81
CA LEU A 59 12.33 26.10 23.94
C LEU A 59 10.90 26.46 23.52
N PRO A 60 9.85 25.86 24.10
CA PRO A 60 9.91 24.87 25.20
C PRO A 60 10.44 23.51 24.79
N PHE A 61 10.46 23.19 23.50
CA PHE A 61 11.03 21.98 22.90
C PHE A 61 11.74 22.34 21.58
N PRO A 62 12.80 21.59 21.21
CA PRO A 62 13.48 21.78 19.94
C PRO A 62 12.50 21.55 18.77
N SER A 63 12.40 22.52 17.89
CA SER A 63 11.56 22.42 16.70
C SER A 63 12.24 23.07 15.50
N VAL A 64 11.94 22.53 14.31
CA VAL A 64 12.38 23.13 13.05
C VAL A 64 11.24 23.06 12.03
N THR A 65 11.10 24.13 11.26
CA THR A 65 10.19 24.21 10.12
C THR A 65 10.97 24.67 8.90
N LEU A 66 10.87 23.91 7.82
CA LEU A 66 11.53 24.15 6.54
C LEU A 66 10.48 24.32 5.46
N HIS A 67 10.64 25.34 4.61
CA HIS A 67 9.73 25.60 3.50
C HIS A 67 10.42 25.33 2.16
N ASP A 68 9.68 24.77 1.18
CA ASP A 68 10.15 24.38 -0.16
C ASP A 68 11.44 23.56 -0.10
N VAL A 69 11.32 22.37 0.50
CA VAL A 69 12.42 21.41 0.62
C VAL A 69 12.44 20.52 -0.62
N ARG A 70 13.61 20.40 -1.24
CA ARG A 70 13.80 19.56 -2.43
C ARG A 70 14.93 18.58 -2.20
N ALA A 71 14.74 17.33 -2.60
CA ALA A 71 15.74 16.27 -2.43
C ALA A 71 15.94 15.48 -3.72
N GLY A 72 17.22 15.23 -4.05
CA GLY A 72 17.62 14.51 -5.25
C GLY A 72 17.30 15.28 -6.53
N THR A 73 17.74 14.75 -7.66
CA THR A 73 17.50 15.33 -8.99
C THR A 73 17.21 14.18 -9.95
N ASP A 74 16.11 14.27 -10.68
CA ASP A 74 15.72 13.35 -11.74
C ASP A 74 16.52 13.66 -13.03
N ALA A 75 16.43 12.81 -14.03
CA ALA A 75 17.09 12.95 -15.31
C ALA A 75 16.64 14.21 -16.09
N ASP A 76 15.42 14.69 -15.84
CA ASP A 76 14.85 15.91 -16.42
C ASP A 76 15.24 17.21 -15.65
N GLY A 77 16.06 17.09 -14.60
CA GLY A 77 16.46 18.21 -13.74
C GLY A 77 15.44 18.56 -12.65
N SER A 78 14.28 17.90 -12.62
CA SER A 78 13.29 18.11 -11.55
C SER A 78 13.71 17.40 -10.25
N PRO A 79 13.21 17.85 -9.07
CA PRO A 79 13.52 17.16 -7.82
C PRO A 79 12.81 15.79 -7.76
N LEU A 80 13.50 14.79 -7.19
CA LEU A 80 12.90 13.47 -6.90
C LEU A 80 11.88 13.57 -5.78
N ILE A 81 12.15 14.41 -4.78
CA ILE A 81 11.19 14.75 -3.73
C ILE A 81 11.10 16.26 -3.60
N GLN A 82 9.90 16.76 -3.46
CA GLN A 82 9.61 18.14 -3.09
C GLN A 82 8.59 18.14 -1.94
N VAL A 83 8.81 18.98 -0.93
CA VAL A 83 7.90 19.15 0.21
C VAL A 83 7.63 20.64 0.35
N ALA A 84 6.35 21.04 0.35
CA ALA A 84 5.98 22.44 0.49
C ALA A 84 6.36 22.98 1.88
N ARG A 85 6.03 22.19 2.92
CA ARG A 85 6.40 22.51 4.30
C ARG A 85 6.71 21.22 5.06
N PHE A 86 7.83 21.24 5.74
CA PHE A 86 8.27 20.19 6.64
C PHE A 86 8.44 20.80 8.04
N SER A 87 7.84 20.20 9.03
CA SER A 87 8.05 20.59 10.43
C SER A 87 8.28 19.37 11.31
N MET A 88 9.09 19.52 12.32
CA MET A 88 9.32 18.51 13.34
C MET A 88 9.54 19.15 14.71
N ASP A 89 9.01 18.49 15.72
CA ASP A 89 9.14 18.83 17.12
C ASP A 89 9.76 17.64 17.87
N ALA A 90 10.80 17.93 18.68
CA ALA A 90 11.55 16.90 19.38
C ALA A 90 11.55 17.11 20.90
N GLU A 91 11.71 16.02 21.66
CA GLU A 91 11.88 16.10 23.10
C GLU A 91 13.25 16.69 23.47
N LEU A 92 13.26 17.65 24.39
CA LEU A 92 14.49 18.32 24.82
C LEU A 92 15.42 17.39 25.61
N ALA A 93 14.90 16.56 26.51
CA ALA A 93 15.71 15.74 27.40
C ALA A 93 16.49 14.65 26.65
N PRO A 94 15.90 13.85 25.74
CA PRO A 94 16.64 12.92 24.88
C PRO A 94 17.62 13.62 23.95
N PHE A 95 17.28 14.80 23.42
CA PHE A 95 18.15 15.60 22.56
C PHE A 95 19.46 16.00 23.26
N LEU A 96 19.41 16.35 24.54
CA LEU A 96 20.60 16.66 25.32
C LEU A 96 21.50 15.45 25.60
N SER A 97 20.97 14.22 25.53
CA SER A 97 21.73 12.97 25.66
C SER A 97 22.18 12.39 24.33
N GLY A 98 21.91 13.07 23.21
CA GLY A 98 22.30 12.64 21.86
C GLY A 98 21.31 11.70 21.18
N GLU A 99 20.10 11.55 21.73
CA GLU A 99 18.98 10.83 21.11
C GLU A 99 18.00 11.85 20.53
N ALA A 100 17.50 11.59 19.32
CA ALA A 100 16.45 12.38 18.72
C ALA A 100 15.10 11.64 18.84
N ARG A 101 14.27 12.06 19.78
CA ARG A 101 12.90 11.60 19.87
C ARG A 101 11.98 12.67 19.30
N ILE A 102 11.43 12.41 18.14
CA ILE A 102 10.54 13.31 17.41
C ILE A 102 9.12 12.88 17.75
N PHE A 103 8.40 13.71 18.49
CA PHE A 103 7.05 13.39 18.93
C PHE A 103 5.97 13.90 17.96
N ASP A 104 6.26 14.93 17.17
CA ASP A 104 5.39 15.42 16.09
C ASP A 104 6.22 15.79 14.87
N MET A 105 5.84 15.25 13.71
CA MET A 105 6.43 15.58 12.42
C MET A 105 5.30 15.75 11.41
N ARG A 106 5.32 16.85 10.66
CA ARG A 106 4.34 17.13 9.61
C ARG A 106 5.02 17.36 8.28
N ILE A 107 4.48 16.73 7.25
CA ILE A 107 4.95 16.78 5.89
C ILE A 107 3.79 17.21 5.01
N GLU A 108 3.77 18.48 4.61
CA GLU A 108 2.67 19.06 3.84
C GLU A 108 3.01 19.07 2.36
N GLU A 109 2.06 18.57 1.57
CA GLU A 109 2.12 18.48 0.10
C GLU A 109 3.43 17.85 -0.43
N PRO A 110 3.85 16.68 0.11
CA PRO A 110 5.01 16.02 -0.45
C PRO A 110 4.71 15.48 -1.84
N LYS A 111 5.62 15.73 -2.78
CA LYS A 111 5.61 15.16 -4.12
C LYS A 111 6.85 14.30 -4.29
N ALA A 112 6.67 13.04 -4.63
CA ALA A 112 7.77 12.11 -4.84
C ALA A 112 7.68 11.47 -6.22
N LYS A 113 8.82 11.33 -6.90
CA LYS A 113 8.95 10.54 -8.13
C LYS A 113 9.76 9.30 -7.83
N ILE A 114 9.23 8.14 -8.18
CA ILE A 114 9.90 6.85 -8.05
C ILE A 114 10.00 6.26 -9.44
N ARG A 115 11.21 6.07 -9.94
CA ARG A 115 11.46 5.55 -11.27
C ARG A 115 12.04 4.15 -11.19
N LEU A 116 11.37 3.21 -11.85
CA LEU A 116 11.88 1.90 -12.14
C LEU A 116 12.59 1.94 -13.49
N LEU A 117 13.89 1.75 -13.46
CA LEU A 117 14.73 1.83 -14.66
C LEU A 117 14.57 0.58 -15.53
N LYS A 118 15.03 0.65 -16.79
CA LYS A 118 14.94 -0.47 -17.75
C LYS A 118 15.63 -1.74 -17.29
N ASP A 119 16.61 -1.65 -16.40
CA ASP A 119 17.31 -2.79 -15.80
C ASP A 119 16.59 -3.38 -14.57
N GLY A 120 15.41 -2.85 -14.23
CA GLY A 120 14.60 -3.28 -13.09
C GLY A 120 15.08 -2.76 -11.75
N THR A 121 16.02 -1.83 -11.70
CA THR A 121 16.48 -1.19 -10.47
C THR A 121 15.71 0.10 -10.21
N LEU A 122 15.52 0.42 -8.95
CA LEU A 122 14.92 1.70 -8.55
C LEU A 122 15.95 2.83 -8.61
N ASP A 123 15.63 3.93 -9.28
CA ASP A 123 16.50 5.11 -9.39
C ASP A 123 16.86 5.66 -7.99
N TRP A 124 15.93 5.63 -7.06
CA TRP A 124 16.15 6.04 -5.69
C TRP A 124 17.31 5.30 -5.02
N MET A 125 17.53 4.02 -5.33
CA MET A 125 18.59 3.20 -4.75
C MET A 125 19.96 3.47 -5.37
N ARG A 126 20.04 4.09 -6.54
CA ARG A 126 21.28 4.39 -7.22
C ARG A 126 22.01 5.56 -6.56
N GLY A 127 23.27 5.34 -6.20
CA GLY A 127 24.14 6.38 -5.62
C GLY A 127 23.71 6.83 -4.22
N SER A 128 22.74 6.20 -3.60
CA SER A 128 22.31 6.49 -2.25
C SER A 128 23.28 5.84 -1.25
N ARG A 129 23.98 6.67 -0.48
CA ARG A 129 24.74 6.26 0.71
C ARG A 129 24.07 6.91 1.91
N ALA A 130 22.86 6.48 2.25
CA ALA A 130 22.21 6.94 3.45
C ALA A 130 23.00 6.45 4.67
N GLU A 131 23.59 7.35 5.41
CA GLU A 131 24.12 7.09 6.74
C GLU A 131 22.97 7.26 7.74
N ILE A 132 22.08 6.26 7.79
CA ILE A 132 20.99 6.28 8.75
C ILE A 132 21.59 5.92 10.12
N PRO A 133 21.63 6.83 11.09
CA PRO A 133 21.85 6.46 12.48
C PRO A 133 20.64 5.68 12.96
N ALA A 134 20.63 4.39 12.66
CA ALA A 134 19.43 3.55 12.62
C ALA A 134 18.74 3.39 13.98
N ARG A 135 19.37 3.74 15.09
CA ARG A 135 18.85 3.46 16.45
C ARG A 135 18.61 4.69 17.32
N THR A 136 18.94 5.87 16.86
CA THR A 136 18.90 7.10 17.68
C THR A 136 17.72 8.02 17.39
N VAL A 137 16.91 7.72 16.37
CA VAL A 137 15.78 8.58 16.00
C VAL A 137 14.49 7.78 16.11
N VAL A 138 13.64 8.13 17.08
CA VAL A 138 12.29 7.60 17.25
C VAL A 138 11.31 8.60 16.65
N LEU A 139 10.35 8.12 15.85
CA LEU A 139 9.28 8.90 15.25
C LEU A 139 7.95 8.46 15.89
N GLU A 140 7.41 9.24 16.83
CA GLU A 140 6.18 8.88 17.53
C GLU A 140 4.95 9.15 16.68
N SER A 141 4.91 10.31 16.02
CA SER A 141 3.83 10.72 15.12
C SER A 141 4.41 11.43 13.91
N VAL A 142 4.07 10.95 12.72
CA VAL A 142 4.39 11.58 11.44
C VAL A 142 3.10 11.72 10.66
N GLN A 143 2.71 12.94 10.36
CA GLN A 143 1.52 13.26 9.58
C GLN A 143 1.93 13.68 8.17
N ILE A 144 1.34 13.03 7.18
CA ILE A 144 1.47 13.38 5.76
C ILE A 144 0.15 13.95 5.29
N GLU A 145 0.16 15.14 4.72
CA GLU A 145 -1.04 15.80 4.22
C GLU A 145 -0.88 16.18 2.75
N GLY A 146 -1.86 15.82 1.92
CA GLY A 146 -1.93 16.23 0.51
C GLY A 146 -0.82 15.66 -0.37
N GLY A 147 -0.22 14.52 0.00
CA GLY A 147 0.90 13.92 -0.71
C GLY A 147 0.55 13.41 -2.11
N GLN A 148 1.57 13.39 -2.98
CA GLN A 148 1.50 12.83 -4.32
C GLN A 148 2.73 11.97 -4.59
N ILE A 149 2.54 10.77 -5.16
CA ILE A 149 3.63 9.89 -5.60
C ILE A 149 3.40 9.54 -7.06
N GLU A 150 4.40 9.78 -7.89
CA GLU A 150 4.43 9.37 -9.28
C GLU A 150 5.39 8.20 -9.42
N PHE A 151 4.87 7.06 -9.86
CA PHE A 151 5.63 5.86 -10.14
C PHE A 151 5.76 5.67 -11.65
N ILE A 152 6.99 5.74 -12.16
CA ILE A 152 7.31 5.65 -13.58
C ILE A 152 8.06 4.34 -13.83
N ASP A 153 7.49 3.47 -14.64
CA ASP A 153 8.14 2.25 -15.11
C ASP A 153 8.68 2.46 -16.53
N GLU A 154 9.99 2.60 -16.67
CA GLU A 154 10.64 2.81 -17.97
C GLU A 154 10.62 1.56 -18.88
N GLN A 155 10.45 0.39 -18.31
CA GLN A 155 10.43 -0.86 -19.06
C GLN A 155 9.10 -1.03 -19.80
N SER A 156 7.99 -0.83 -19.08
CA SER A 156 6.64 -0.94 -19.65
C SER A 156 6.12 0.38 -20.22
N GLY A 157 6.76 1.51 -19.90
CA GLY A 157 6.29 2.85 -20.25
C GLY A 157 5.05 3.28 -19.46
N ARG A 158 4.70 2.57 -18.38
CA ARG A 158 3.53 2.88 -17.56
C ARG A 158 3.86 3.92 -16.52
N ASN A 159 2.92 4.81 -16.31
CA ASN A 159 2.94 5.78 -15.22
C ASN A 159 1.75 5.54 -14.30
N ARG A 160 1.98 5.52 -13.00
CA ARG A 160 0.97 5.41 -11.94
C ARG A 160 1.07 6.59 -11.02
N VAL A 161 -0.05 7.16 -10.66
CA VAL A 161 -0.08 8.34 -9.80
C VAL A 161 -0.92 8.05 -8.56
N VAL A 162 -0.30 8.24 -7.40
CA VAL A 162 -0.99 8.28 -6.11
C VAL A 162 -1.21 9.74 -5.76
N THR A 163 -2.44 10.13 -5.49
CA THR A 163 -2.82 11.49 -5.14
C THR A 163 -3.60 11.53 -3.84
N GLY A 164 -3.66 12.71 -3.21
CA GLY A 164 -4.41 12.90 -1.98
C GLY A 164 -3.94 12.00 -0.84
N LEU A 165 -2.64 11.69 -0.80
CA LEU A 165 -2.07 10.88 0.26
C LEU A 165 -2.12 11.65 1.58
N ASN A 166 -2.97 11.17 2.49
CA ASN A 166 -3.04 11.61 3.87
C ASN A 166 -2.80 10.39 4.75
N ALA A 167 -1.79 10.45 5.60
CA ALA A 167 -1.38 9.31 6.39
C ALA A 167 -0.82 9.72 7.75
N ASP A 168 -1.11 8.89 8.74
CA ASP A 168 -0.47 8.91 10.06
C ASP A 168 0.52 7.74 10.13
N MET A 169 1.75 8.05 10.50
CA MET A 169 2.83 7.09 10.55
C MET A 169 3.58 7.16 11.88
N SER A 170 4.20 6.06 12.26
CA SER A 170 5.14 5.99 13.40
C SER A 170 6.25 4.97 13.13
N ALA A 171 7.38 5.15 13.79
CA ALA A 171 8.49 4.20 13.72
C ALA A 171 9.33 4.21 15.00
N ASN A 172 9.75 3.05 15.43
CA ASN A 172 10.65 2.92 16.59
C ASN A 172 12.09 3.36 16.25
N SER A 173 12.42 3.37 14.98
CA SER A 173 13.67 3.92 14.45
C SER A 173 13.48 4.29 12.97
N LEU A 174 14.40 5.05 12.37
CA LEU A 174 14.37 5.33 10.94
C LEU A 174 14.44 4.07 10.07
N ALA A 175 15.00 2.99 10.59
CA ALA A 175 15.02 1.70 9.90
C ALA A 175 13.74 0.86 10.11
N GLY A 176 12.86 1.27 11.00
CA GLY A 176 11.62 0.55 11.38
C GLY A 176 11.68 -0.03 12.79
N PRO A 177 10.71 -0.85 13.19
CA PRO A 177 9.50 -1.16 12.43
C PRO A 177 8.61 0.06 12.20
N TRP A 178 8.06 0.15 10.99
CA TRP A 178 7.15 1.20 10.57
C TRP A 178 5.69 0.78 10.73
N LYS A 179 4.85 1.72 11.10
CA LYS A 179 3.39 1.62 11.00
C LYS A 179 2.87 2.84 10.26
N ALA A 180 1.95 2.63 9.35
CA ALA A 180 1.29 3.71 8.64
C ALA A 180 -0.17 3.33 8.36
N GLU A 181 -1.05 4.28 8.48
CA GLU A 181 -2.45 4.15 8.08
C GLU A 181 -2.90 5.45 7.42
N GLY A 182 -3.79 5.35 6.45
CA GLY A 182 -4.20 6.54 5.74
C GLY A 182 -5.14 6.28 4.58
N ARG A 183 -5.29 7.32 3.77
CA ARG A 183 -6.11 7.33 2.56
C ARG A 183 -5.32 7.92 1.40
N ALA A 184 -5.56 7.39 0.21
CA ALA A 184 -5.00 7.90 -1.03
C ALA A 184 -5.88 7.49 -2.21
N ALA A 185 -5.69 8.11 -3.36
CA ALA A 185 -6.27 7.66 -4.61
C ALA A 185 -5.15 7.18 -5.54
N VAL A 186 -5.25 5.95 -6.03
CA VAL A 186 -4.34 5.37 -7.02
C VAL A 186 -4.99 5.47 -8.39
N ASP A 187 -4.39 6.23 -9.31
CA ASP A 187 -4.93 6.52 -10.65
C ASP A 187 -6.39 7.03 -10.61
N GLY A 188 -6.73 7.82 -9.59
CA GLY A 188 -8.07 8.36 -9.37
C GLY A 188 -9.03 7.49 -8.56
N HIS A 189 -8.66 6.24 -8.22
CA HIS A 189 -9.48 5.33 -7.41
C HIS A 189 -9.15 5.48 -5.93
N PRO A 190 -10.04 6.07 -5.12
CA PRO A 190 -9.77 6.31 -3.71
C PRO A 190 -9.89 5.04 -2.87
N GLY A 191 -9.15 5.03 -1.77
CA GLY A 191 -9.18 3.94 -0.82
C GLY A 191 -8.43 4.25 0.45
N SER A 192 -8.61 3.41 1.46
CA SER A 192 -7.81 3.42 2.69
C SER A 192 -6.78 2.30 2.66
N PHE A 193 -5.69 2.53 3.36
CA PHE A 193 -4.63 1.55 3.52
C PHE A 193 -4.10 1.53 4.94
N SER A 194 -3.57 0.38 5.35
CA SER A 194 -2.69 0.27 6.51
C SER A 194 -1.47 -0.57 6.15
N LEU A 195 -0.34 -0.19 6.71
CA LEU A 195 0.95 -0.80 6.46
C LEU A 195 1.68 -1.01 7.78
N SER A 196 2.32 -2.17 7.94
CA SER A 196 3.24 -2.40 9.05
C SER A 196 4.44 -3.20 8.57
N SER A 197 5.63 -2.81 9.02
CA SER A 197 6.86 -3.55 8.72
C SER A 197 7.44 -4.19 9.97
N SER A 198 8.28 -5.21 9.78
CA SER A 198 9.20 -5.69 10.81
C SER A 198 10.48 -4.86 10.84
N GLU A 199 11.35 -5.13 11.80
CA GLU A 199 12.74 -4.70 11.68
C GLU A 199 13.39 -5.35 10.46
N PRO A 200 14.30 -4.62 9.75
CA PRO A 200 15.07 -5.20 8.65
C PRO A 200 16.01 -6.30 9.15
N ASP A 201 15.96 -7.44 8.50
CA ASP A 201 16.97 -8.49 8.64
C ASP A 201 18.09 -8.23 7.63
N TYR A 202 19.09 -7.49 8.06
CA TYR A 202 20.24 -7.13 7.21
C TYR A 202 21.04 -8.33 6.74
N ALA A 203 21.08 -9.42 7.53
CA ALA A 203 21.80 -10.63 7.17
C ALA A 203 21.10 -11.38 6.03
N ALA A 204 19.77 -11.42 6.07
CA ALA A 204 18.96 -12.05 5.03
C ALA A 204 18.58 -11.10 3.89
N GLY A 205 18.86 -9.79 4.01
CA GLY A 205 18.51 -8.78 3.01
C GLY A 205 17.01 -8.63 2.80
N ARG A 206 16.20 -8.81 3.86
CA ARG A 206 14.74 -8.79 3.78
C ARG A 206 14.10 -8.08 4.96
N MET A 207 12.87 -7.61 4.75
CA MET A 207 12.04 -6.97 5.76
C MET A 207 10.61 -7.47 5.62
N GLY A 208 10.01 -7.90 6.72
CA GLY A 208 8.59 -8.26 6.73
C GLY A 208 7.73 -7.02 6.44
N LEU A 209 6.68 -7.20 5.64
CA LEU A 209 5.74 -6.16 5.30
C LEU A 209 4.33 -6.74 5.26
N ARG A 210 3.43 -6.11 5.99
CA ARG A 210 1.99 -6.36 5.91
C ARG A 210 1.30 -5.14 5.36
N VAL A 211 0.44 -5.34 4.38
CA VAL A 211 -0.32 -4.28 3.72
C VAL A 211 -1.78 -4.68 3.67
N ARG A 212 -2.67 -3.79 4.09
CA ARG A 212 -4.11 -3.91 3.91
C ARG A 212 -4.58 -2.75 3.05
N VAL A 213 -5.41 -3.04 2.06
CA VAL A 213 -5.99 -2.04 1.16
C VAL A 213 -7.50 -2.26 1.06
N VAL A 214 -8.23 -1.16 1.19
CA VAL A 214 -9.69 -1.13 1.13
C VAL A 214 -10.12 -0.04 0.16
N PRO A 215 -10.41 -0.38 -1.12
CA PRO A 215 -10.96 0.57 -2.09
C PRO A 215 -12.36 1.05 -1.66
N ASP A 216 -12.66 2.32 -1.95
CA ASP A 216 -13.99 2.89 -1.62
C ASP A 216 -15.06 2.46 -2.63
N GLU A 217 -14.68 2.34 -3.91
CA GLU A 217 -15.59 2.06 -5.02
C GLU A 217 -16.03 0.58 -5.07
N HIS A 218 -15.28 -0.29 -4.44
CA HIS A 218 -15.56 -1.73 -4.42
C HIS A 218 -15.60 -2.25 -2.99
N PRO A 219 -16.59 -3.08 -2.64
CA PRO A 219 -16.70 -3.67 -1.31
C PRO A 219 -15.67 -4.79 -1.10
N VAL A 220 -14.41 -4.49 -1.31
CA VAL A 220 -13.30 -5.44 -1.33
C VAL A 220 -12.27 -5.04 -0.28
N GLU A 221 -11.69 -6.03 0.37
CA GLU A 221 -10.55 -5.88 1.27
C GLU A 221 -9.45 -6.83 0.82
N VAL A 222 -8.23 -6.31 0.69
CA VAL A 222 -7.04 -7.04 0.28
C VAL A 222 -6.01 -6.97 1.40
N ASP A 223 -5.65 -8.11 1.95
CA ASP A 223 -4.58 -8.26 2.92
C ASP A 223 -3.39 -8.98 2.26
N LEU A 224 -2.21 -8.39 2.36
CA LEU A 224 -0.95 -8.96 1.93
C LEU A 224 -0.03 -9.11 3.15
N ASP A 225 0.51 -10.29 3.38
CA ASP A 225 1.45 -10.56 4.48
C ASP A 225 2.67 -11.30 3.94
N GLY A 226 3.81 -10.65 3.94
CA GLY A 226 5.00 -11.20 3.31
C GLY A 226 6.27 -10.48 3.68
N ALA A 227 7.28 -10.64 2.84
CA ALA A 227 8.56 -9.97 2.99
C ALA A 227 9.00 -9.30 1.69
N ILE A 228 9.52 -8.08 1.83
CA ILE A 228 10.25 -7.41 0.77
C ILE A 228 11.72 -7.82 0.88
N ALA A 229 12.30 -8.18 -0.27
CA ALA A 229 13.72 -8.39 -0.44
C ALA A 229 14.21 -7.59 -1.66
N ALA A 230 15.48 -7.23 -1.67
CA ALA A 230 16.10 -6.60 -2.83
C ALA A 230 17.37 -7.38 -3.20
N THR A 231 17.37 -7.99 -4.37
CA THR A 231 18.53 -8.69 -4.91
C THR A 231 19.09 -7.88 -6.06
N ALA A 232 20.34 -7.46 -5.96
CA ALA A 232 21.01 -6.61 -6.95
C ALA A 232 20.19 -5.32 -7.29
N GLY A 233 19.52 -4.73 -6.30
CA GLY A 233 18.69 -3.54 -6.48
C GLY A 233 17.31 -3.77 -7.09
N LYS A 234 16.95 -5.03 -7.40
CA LYS A 234 15.63 -5.40 -7.90
C LYS A 234 14.74 -5.79 -6.72
N PRO A 235 13.64 -5.05 -6.49
CA PRO A 235 12.73 -5.36 -5.39
C PRO A 235 11.86 -6.58 -5.75
N ALA A 236 11.62 -7.42 -4.73
CA ALA A 236 10.65 -8.50 -4.79
C ALA A 236 9.83 -8.48 -3.49
N TYR A 237 8.54 -8.69 -3.58
CA TYR A 237 7.65 -8.83 -2.44
C TYR A 237 6.90 -10.15 -2.57
N SER A 238 7.05 -11.03 -1.61
CA SER A 238 6.45 -12.36 -1.64
C SER A 238 5.86 -12.74 -0.29
N GLY A 239 4.79 -13.52 -0.32
CA GLY A 239 4.09 -13.93 0.88
C GLY A 239 2.74 -14.57 0.60
N SER A 240 1.81 -14.37 1.54
CA SER A 240 0.42 -14.79 1.44
C SER A 240 -0.51 -13.60 1.24
N PHE A 241 -1.60 -13.83 0.55
CA PHE A 241 -2.67 -12.84 0.41
C PHE A 241 -4.01 -13.41 0.87
N ALA A 242 -4.87 -12.53 1.34
CA ALA A 242 -6.27 -12.77 1.55
C ALA A 242 -7.07 -11.65 0.86
N PHE A 243 -8.12 -12.06 0.18
CA PHE A 243 -9.03 -11.20 -0.54
C PHE A 243 -10.44 -11.53 -0.11
N SER A 244 -11.17 -10.56 0.40
CA SER A 244 -12.52 -10.74 0.88
C SER A 244 -13.44 -9.61 0.40
N PHE A 245 -14.72 -9.94 0.26
CA PHE A 245 -15.75 -8.95 -0.03
C PHE A 245 -16.46 -8.57 1.26
N ARG A 246 -16.62 -7.26 1.48
CA ARG A 246 -17.48 -6.75 2.55
C ARG A 246 -18.93 -6.85 2.10
N GLU A 247 -19.75 -7.54 2.88
CA GLU A 247 -21.19 -7.62 2.63
C GLU A 247 -21.87 -6.33 3.10
N ASP A 248 -22.56 -5.66 2.21
CA ASP A 248 -23.51 -4.62 2.61
C ASP A 248 -24.67 -5.29 3.37
N GLU A 249 -25.15 -4.65 4.47
CA GLU A 249 -26.27 -5.16 5.26
C GLU A 249 -27.56 -5.42 4.43
N LYS A 250 -27.71 -4.71 3.32
CA LYS A 250 -28.82 -4.93 2.36
C LYS A 250 -28.69 -6.23 1.58
N GLN A 251 -27.49 -6.73 1.35
CA GLN A 251 -27.27 -8.03 0.68
C GLN A 251 -27.48 -9.22 1.61
N LYS A 252 -27.27 -9.04 2.91
CA LYS A 252 -27.58 -10.08 3.93
C LYS A 252 -29.07 -10.47 3.95
N GLN A 253 -29.96 -9.55 3.54
CA GLN A 253 -31.41 -9.80 3.51
C GLN A 253 -31.91 -10.41 2.20
N ALA A 254 -31.13 -10.40 1.13
CA ALA A 254 -31.52 -10.84 -0.22
C ALA A 254 -31.13 -12.28 -0.54
N GLY A 255 -31.21 -13.20 0.42
CA GLY A 255 -30.99 -14.64 0.18
C GLY A 255 -29.56 -14.95 -0.29
N GLN A 256 -28.89 -15.88 0.36
CA GLN A 256 -27.52 -16.31 0.05
C GLN A 256 -27.40 -16.81 -1.39
N SER A 257 -26.93 -15.96 -2.29
CA SER A 257 -26.42 -16.40 -3.60
C SER A 257 -25.12 -17.16 -3.38
N LEU A 258 -24.87 -18.22 -4.15
CA LEU A 258 -23.64 -19.02 -4.11
C LEU A 258 -22.37 -18.16 -4.33
N PHE A 259 -22.52 -16.96 -4.89
CA PHE A 259 -21.47 -15.98 -5.19
C PHE A 259 -21.47 -14.78 -4.24
N SER A 260 -22.29 -14.81 -3.18
CA SER A 260 -22.17 -13.80 -2.14
C SER A 260 -20.86 -14.00 -1.39
N SER A 261 -20.08 -12.92 -1.30
CA SER A 261 -18.85 -12.83 -0.49
C SER A 261 -17.76 -13.86 -0.79
N PRO A 262 -17.21 -13.89 -2.02
CA PRO A 262 -16.08 -14.74 -2.32
C PRO A 262 -14.89 -14.40 -1.42
N ARG A 263 -14.29 -15.43 -0.84
CA ARG A 263 -13.07 -15.34 -0.02
C ARG A 263 -11.96 -16.06 -0.75
N THR A 264 -10.90 -15.35 -1.06
CA THR A 264 -9.74 -15.93 -1.75
C THR A 264 -8.50 -15.77 -0.88
N ARG A 265 -7.73 -16.81 -0.77
CA ARG A 265 -6.42 -16.79 -0.10
C ARG A 265 -5.40 -17.55 -0.94
N GLY A 266 -4.15 -17.18 -0.84
CA GLY A 266 -3.10 -17.84 -1.60
C GLY A 266 -1.73 -17.29 -1.32
N SER A 267 -0.77 -17.70 -2.14
CA SER A 267 0.62 -17.23 -2.11
C SER A 267 0.91 -16.37 -3.32
N PHE A 268 1.68 -15.32 -3.13
CA PHE A 268 2.06 -14.42 -4.21
C PHE A 268 3.55 -14.14 -4.22
N GLU A 269 4.04 -13.79 -5.39
CA GLU A 269 5.35 -13.20 -5.63
C GLU A 269 5.17 -12.04 -6.61
N LEU A 270 5.56 -10.86 -6.17
CA LEU A 270 5.49 -9.61 -6.93
C LEU A 270 6.90 -9.14 -7.22
N THR A 271 7.25 -9.01 -8.47
CA THR A 271 8.50 -8.43 -8.95
C THR A 271 8.21 -7.24 -9.85
N ASN A 272 9.25 -6.56 -10.33
CA ASN A 272 9.10 -5.52 -11.34
C ASN A 272 8.59 -6.04 -12.70
N GLU A 273 8.75 -7.35 -12.97
CA GLU A 273 8.44 -7.95 -14.28
C GLU A 273 7.16 -8.81 -14.23
N SER A 274 6.75 -9.28 -13.04
CA SER A 274 5.63 -10.22 -12.94
C SER A 274 4.92 -10.20 -11.61
N VAL A 275 3.66 -10.55 -11.66
CA VAL A 275 2.85 -10.98 -10.51
C VAL A 275 2.59 -12.47 -10.68
N ARG A 276 3.06 -13.28 -9.75
CA ARG A 276 2.84 -14.71 -9.74
C ARG A 276 2.02 -15.10 -8.50
N ILE A 277 0.93 -15.80 -8.70
CA ILE A 277 0.14 -16.47 -7.67
C ILE A 277 0.38 -17.95 -7.86
N SER A 278 1.27 -18.52 -7.08
CA SER A 278 1.67 -19.93 -7.20
C SER A 278 0.58 -20.90 -6.78
N SER A 279 -0.34 -20.45 -5.95
CA SER A 279 -1.55 -21.18 -5.58
C SER A 279 -2.58 -20.24 -5.00
N TYR A 280 -3.84 -20.44 -5.31
CA TYR A 280 -4.94 -19.81 -4.62
C TYR A 280 -6.06 -20.79 -4.34
N ARG A 281 -6.83 -20.48 -3.29
CA ARG A 281 -8.07 -21.14 -2.92
C ARG A 281 -9.15 -20.08 -2.78
N MET A 282 -10.15 -20.15 -3.62
CA MET A 282 -11.33 -19.30 -3.60
C MET A 282 -12.51 -20.10 -3.03
N GLU A 283 -13.20 -19.55 -2.08
CA GLU A 283 -14.39 -20.10 -1.46
C GLU A 283 -15.58 -19.21 -1.80
N LEU A 284 -16.59 -19.81 -2.40
CA LEU A 284 -17.83 -19.15 -2.83
C LEU A 284 -19.00 -19.67 -2.00
N GLY A 285 -19.89 -18.77 -1.58
CA GLY A 285 -21.08 -19.11 -0.79
C GLY A 285 -20.84 -19.17 0.71
N GLY A 286 -21.76 -19.83 1.43
CA GLY A 286 -21.75 -19.88 2.89
C GLY A 286 -20.52 -20.56 3.48
N SER A 287 -20.16 -20.18 4.71
CA SER A 287 -18.96 -20.70 5.39
C SER A 287 -19.02 -22.19 5.75
N GLU A 288 -20.21 -22.76 5.92
CA GLU A 288 -20.38 -24.18 6.33
C GLU A 288 -20.12 -25.18 5.19
N ASN A 289 -20.46 -24.80 3.96
CA ASN A 289 -20.26 -25.67 2.78
C ASN A 289 -19.93 -24.80 1.54
N PRO A 290 -18.75 -24.17 1.49
CA PRO A 290 -18.37 -23.34 0.38
C PRO A 290 -18.09 -24.15 -0.88
N TYR A 291 -18.40 -23.59 -2.04
CA TYR A 291 -17.88 -24.08 -3.30
C TYR A 291 -16.43 -23.64 -3.45
N VAL A 292 -15.54 -24.57 -3.68
CA VAL A 292 -14.09 -24.32 -3.69
C VAL A 292 -13.56 -24.36 -5.12
N VAL A 293 -12.81 -23.32 -5.46
CA VAL A 293 -11.98 -23.21 -6.68
C VAL A 293 -10.54 -23.05 -6.27
N THR A 294 -9.64 -23.79 -6.88
CA THR A 294 -8.20 -23.69 -6.70
C THR A 294 -7.50 -23.42 -8.03
N GLY A 295 -6.32 -22.90 -8.00
CA GLY A 295 -5.56 -22.66 -9.22
C GLY A 295 -4.31 -21.85 -8.98
N GLU A 296 -3.77 -21.36 -10.08
CA GLU A 296 -2.59 -20.48 -10.14
C GLU A 296 -2.83 -19.34 -11.13
N ALA A 297 -2.10 -18.26 -11.00
CA ALA A 297 -2.17 -17.15 -11.92
C ALA A 297 -0.79 -16.52 -12.11
N THR A 298 -0.54 -16.06 -13.30
CA THR A 298 0.64 -15.23 -13.62
C THR A 298 0.21 -14.04 -14.45
N LEU A 299 0.80 -12.89 -14.18
CA LEU A 299 0.68 -11.68 -14.98
C LEU A 299 2.08 -11.16 -15.25
N ASP A 300 2.50 -11.19 -16.51
CA ASP A 300 3.68 -10.47 -16.95
C ASP A 300 3.35 -8.97 -17.00
N THR A 301 4.15 -8.16 -16.33
CA THR A 301 3.98 -6.70 -16.26
C THR A 301 5.03 -5.96 -17.11
N GLY A 302 5.85 -6.69 -17.86
CA GLY A 302 6.86 -6.13 -18.73
C GLY A 302 6.31 -5.42 -19.98
N ALA A 303 7.15 -5.27 -21.00
CA ALA A 303 6.81 -4.52 -22.21
C ALA A 303 5.65 -5.13 -23.03
N LYS A 304 5.43 -6.44 -22.89
CA LYS A 304 4.32 -7.17 -23.52
C LYS A 304 3.54 -7.90 -22.43
N PRO A 305 2.62 -7.21 -21.77
CA PRO A 305 1.88 -7.81 -20.66
C PRO A 305 1.01 -8.97 -21.15
N GLU A 306 1.09 -10.08 -20.44
CA GLU A 306 0.27 -11.27 -20.70
C GLU A 306 -0.14 -11.91 -19.38
N PHE A 307 -1.37 -12.42 -19.30
CA PHE A 307 -1.81 -13.17 -18.14
C PHE A 307 -2.13 -14.61 -18.49
N LEU A 308 -1.89 -15.50 -17.53
CA LEU A 308 -2.36 -16.87 -17.51
C LEU A 308 -3.05 -17.12 -16.18
N LEU A 309 -4.25 -17.70 -16.23
CA LEU A 309 -5.03 -18.07 -15.05
C LEU A 309 -5.52 -19.49 -15.23
N THR A 310 -5.32 -20.34 -14.25
CA THR A 310 -5.96 -21.65 -14.15
C THR A 310 -6.97 -21.65 -12.99
N ALA A 311 -8.08 -22.33 -13.16
CA ALA A 311 -9.12 -22.46 -12.16
C ALA A 311 -9.69 -23.88 -12.19
N ASP A 312 -9.40 -24.66 -11.17
CA ASP A 312 -9.92 -26.01 -11.00
C ASP A 312 -11.05 -25.99 -9.97
N GLY A 313 -12.27 -26.15 -10.45
CA GLY A 313 -13.46 -26.16 -9.62
C GLY A 313 -13.86 -27.57 -9.17
N GLN A 314 -14.78 -27.62 -8.23
CA GLN A 314 -15.45 -28.85 -7.83
C GLN A 314 -16.60 -29.17 -8.78
N GLN A 315 -17.23 -30.34 -8.61
CA GLN A 315 -18.50 -30.66 -9.27
C GLN A 315 -19.56 -29.60 -8.95
N ILE A 316 -20.22 -29.09 -9.98
CA ILE A 316 -21.29 -28.11 -9.85
C ILE A 316 -22.63 -28.76 -10.05
N ASP A 317 -23.55 -28.60 -9.08
CA ASP A 317 -24.97 -28.85 -9.24
C ASP A 317 -25.65 -27.54 -9.65
N VAL A 318 -26.17 -27.53 -10.90
CA VAL A 318 -26.79 -26.33 -11.49
C VAL A 318 -28.10 -25.97 -10.77
N ALA A 319 -28.72 -26.90 -10.11
CA ALA A 319 -29.92 -26.66 -9.31
C ALA A 319 -29.67 -25.69 -8.14
N ARG A 320 -28.44 -25.65 -7.63
CA ARG A 320 -28.00 -24.68 -6.60
C ARG A 320 -27.92 -23.24 -7.09
N PHE A 321 -27.89 -23.00 -8.39
CA PHE A 321 -27.83 -21.68 -9.02
C PHE A 321 -29.17 -21.13 -9.45
N ALA A 322 -30.24 -21.90 -9.29
CA ALA A 322 -31.58 -21.41 -9.56
C ALA A 322 -31.94 -20.31 -8.54
N PRO A 323 -32.49 -19.16 -8.97
CA PRO A 323 -32.94 -18.15 -8.03
C PRO A 323 -34.00 -18.80 -7.10
N PRO A 324 -34.01 -18.41 -5.80
CA PRO A 324 -35.01 -18.94 -4.86
C PRO A 324 -36.40 -18.67 -5.41
N VAL A 325 -37.17 -19.72 -5.60
CA VAL A 325 -38.57 -19.63 -6.02
C VAL A 325 -39.31 -18.95 -4.88
N VAL A 326 -39.67 -17.68 -5.04
CA VAL A 326 -40.60 -17.03 -4.12
C VAL A 326 -41.92 -17.76 -4.26
N GLN A 327 -42.25 -18.61 -3.29
CA GLN A 327 -43.55 -19.28 -3.19
C GLN A 327 -44.63 -18.23 -2.91
N THR A 328 -45.06 -17.51 -3.93
CA THR A 328 -46.36 -16.87 -3.92
C THR A 328 -47.39 -17.97 -4.25
N GLY A 329 -48.07 -18.39 -3.22
CA GLY A 329 -49.06 -19.49 -3.26
C GLY A 329 -50.09 -19.38 -4.38
N LYS A 330 -49.80 -20.02 -5.51
CA LYS A 330 -50.74 -20.56 -6.48
C LYS A 330 -50.00 -21.61 -7.30
N THR A 331 -50.44 -22.84 -7.22
CA THR A 331 -50.02 -23.98 -8.00
C THR A 331 -50.16 -23.75 -9.50
N SER A 332 -49.10 -23.20 -10.10
CA SER A 332 -48.88 -23.29 -11.54
C SER A 332 -47.57 -24.03 -11.74
N ARG A 333 -47.59 -25.16 -12.44
CA ARG A 333 -46.42 -25.86 -12.94
C ARG A 333 -45.68 -24.86 -13.83
N GLN A 334 -44.69 -24.13 -13.25
CA GLN A 334 -43.77 -23.37 -14.07
C GLN A 334 -42.89 -24.34 -14.86
N PRO A 335 -42.69 -24.10 -16.16
CA PRO A 335 -41.81 -24.93 -16.96
C PRO A 335 -40.40 -24.89 -16.35
N THR A 336 -39.94 -26.05 -15.91
CA THR A 336 -38.52 -26.21 -15.47
C THR A 336 -37.64 -25.75 -16.59
N ALA A 337 -36.76 -24.75 -16.32
CA ALA A 337 -35.82 -24.26 -17.30
C ALA A 337 -35.06 -25.42 -17.93
N SER A 338 -35.01 -25.48 -19.27
CA SER A 338 -34.35 -26.57 -19.97
C SER A 338 -32.84 -26.60 -19.59
N VAL A 339 -32.23 -27.78 -19.64
CA VAL A 339 -30.79 -27.97 -19.37
C VAL A 339 -29.97 -26.97 -20.15
N ARG A 340 -30.36 -26.69 -21.38
CA ARG A 340 -29.71 -25.68 -22.24
C ARG A 340 -29.77 -24.26 -21.62
N GLN A 341 -30.92 -23.84 -21.13
CA GLN A 341 -31.07 -22.51 -20.49
C GLN A 341 -30.25 -22.40 -19.22
N ARG A 342 -30.09 -23.49 -18.46
CA ARG A 342 -29.24 -23.51 -17.25
C ARG A 342 -27.74 -23.43 -17.59
N ILE A 343 -27.32 -24.13 -18.67
CA ILE A 343 -25.93 -24.02 -19.19
C ILE A 343 -25.67 -22.64 -19.72
N GLU A 344 -26.61 -22.02 -20.44
CA GLU A 344 -26.51 -20.65 -20.93
C GLU A 344 -26.42 -19.64 -19.77
N ALA A 345 -27.18 -19.83 -18.69
CA ALA A 345 -27.11 -19.01 -17.49
C ALA A 345 -25.75 -19.17 -16.77
N PHE A 346 -25.23 -20.39 -16.70
CA PHE A 346 -23.90 -20.64 -16.16
C PHE A 346 -22.79 -20.00 -17.02
N ALA A 347 -22.86 -20.13 -18.35
CA ALA A 347 -21.92 -19.50 -19.26
C ALA A 347 -21.97 -17.97 -19.18
N ALA A 348 -23.17 -17.38 -19.08
CA ALA A 348 -23.35 -15.95 -18.86
C ALA A 348 -22.77 -15.45 -17.54
N MET A 349 -22.77 -16.30 -16.52
CA MET A 349 -22.17 -16.00 -15.22
C MET A 349 -20.64 -16.05 -15.28
N VAL A 350 -20.07 -17.08 -15.91
CA VAL A 350 -18.62 -17.20 -16.14
C VAL A 350 -18.12 -15.99 -16.95
N ALA A 351 -18.90 -15.53 -17.92
CA ALA A 351 -18.58 -14.35 -18.72
C ALA A 351 -18.55 -13.03 -17.91
N ARG A 352 -19.12 -13.00 -16.71
CA ARG A 352 -19.06 -11.83 -15.81
C ARG A 352 -17.82 -11.81 -14.91
N ILE A 353 -17.00 -12.86 -14.90
CA ILE A 353 -15.75 -12.88 -14.14
C ILE A 353 -14.84 -11.78 -14.71
N PRO A 354 -14.39 -10.81 -13.91
CA PRO A 354 -13.50 -9.77 -14.39
C PRO A 354 -12.16 -10.39 -14.81
N VAL A 355 -11.85 -10.32 -16.09
CA VAL A 355 -10.57 -10.76 -16.66
C VAL A 355 -9.70 -9.52 -16.86
N PRO A 356 -8.39 -9.57 -16.59
CA PRO A 356 -7.49 -8.46 -16.89
C PRO A 356 -7.63 -8.01 -18.35
N GLN A 357 -7.64 -6.70 -18.59
CA GLN A 357 -7.72 -6.14 -19.95
C GLN A 357 -6.33 -6.13 -20.62
N VAL A 358 -5.64 -7.25 -20.58
CA VAL A 358 -4.36 -7.49 -21.24
C VAL A 358 -4.46 -8.82 -21.97
N PRO A 359 -3.63 -9.08 -23.00
CA PRO A 359 -3.56 -10.38 -23.66
C PRO A 359 -3.42 -11.50 -22.65
N GLY A 360 -4.03 -12.64 -22.92
CA GLY A 360 -3.88 -13.79 -22.03
C GLY A 360 -4.98 -14.82 -22.14
N LYS A 361 -4.96 -15.75 -21.21
CA LYS A 361 -5.86 -16.89 -21.20
C LYS A 361 -6.26 -17.24 -19.77
N ALA A 362 -7.54 -17.47 -19.54
CA ALA A 362 -8.06 -18.13 -18.34
C ALA A 362 -8.58 -19.51 -18.75
N SER A 363 -8.07 -20.55 -18.10
CA SER A 363 -8.50 -21.94 -18.31
C SER A 363 -9.23 -22.41 -17.07
N ILE A 364 -10.49 -22.81 -17.22
CA ILE A 364 -11.35 -23.28 -16.14
C ILE A 364 -11.62 -24.78 -16.38
N SER A 365 -11.37 -25.60 -15.38
CA SER A 365 -11.61 -27.03 -15.38
C SER A 365 -12.65 -27.41 -14.32
N LEU A 366 -13.65 -28.18 -14.72
CA LEU A 366 -14.68 -28.68 -13.83
C LEU A 366 -14.86 -30.18 -14.07
N PRO A 367 -14.80 -31.01 -13.03
CA PRO A 367 -14.95 -32.47 -13.17
C PRO A 367 -16.35 -32.88 -13.64
N ALA A 368 -17.39 -32.20 -13.20
CA ALA A 368 -18.74 -32.44 -13.64
C ALA A 368 -19.68 -31.26 -13.39
N LEU A 369 -20.63 -31.10 -14.29
CA LEU A 369 -21.80 -30.24 -14.16
C LEU A 369 -23.04 -31.15 -14.10
N VAL A 370 -23.75 -31.11 -12.99
CA VAL A 370 -24.95 -31.93 -12.76
C VAL A 370 -26.18 -31.04 -12.88
N SER A 371 -27.17 -31.49 -13.66
CA SER A 371 -28.47 -30.84 -13.78
C SER A 371 -29.56 -31.92 -13.83
N ASP A 372 -30.27 -32.12 -12.72
CA ASP A 372 -31.27 -33.16 -12.55
C ASP A 372 -30.73 -34.55 -13.01
N ASP A 373 -31.24 -35.10 -14.11
CA ASP A 373 -30.82 -36.39 -14.66
C ASP A 373 -29.64 -36.34 -15.64
N THR A 374 -29.09 -35.14 -15.90
CA THR A 374 -28.02 -34.96 -16.87
C THR A 374 -26.71 -34.59 -16.20
N THR A 375 -25.65 -35.34 -16.49
CA THR A 375 -24.29 -35.02 -16.00
C THR A 375 -23.36 -34.83 -17.19
N ILE A 376 -22.75 -33.65 -17.28
CA ILE A 376 -21.68 -33.33 -18.24
C ILE A 376 -20.36 -33.43 -17.48
N ARG A 377 -19.42 -34.24 -17.97
CA ARG A 377 -18.11 -34.47 -17.32
C ARG A 377 -16.99 -33.84 -18.10
N ASP A 378 -15.88 -33.63 -17.42
CA ASP A 378 -14.60 -33.16 -17.96
C ASP A 378 -14.74 -31.85 -18.75
N ILE A 379 -15.40 -30.85 -18.14
CA ILE A 379 -15.64 -29.54 -18.75
C ILE A 379 -14.36 -28.72 -18.68
N ARG A 380 -13.93 -28.22 -19.83
CA ARG A 380 -12.84 -27.26 -19.94
C ARG A 380 -13.32 -26.04 -20.70
N LEU A 381 -13.09 -24.87 -20.12
CA LEU A 381 -13.46 -23.58 -20.67
C LEU A 381 -12.20 -22.72 -20.79
N ASP A 382 -11.94 -22.23 -21.97
CA ASP A 382 -10.86 -21.25 -22.22
C ASP A 382 -11.49 -19.90 -22.50
N VAL A 383 -11.21 -18.95 -21.63
CA VAL A 383 -11.68 -17.58 -21.72
C VAL A 383 -10.53 -16.69 -22.14
N ARG A 384 -10.74 -15.85 -23.14
CA ARG A 384 -9.77 -14.84 -23.60
C ARG A 384 -10.48 -13.49 -23.64
N PRO A 385 -9.76 -12.39 -23.30
CA PRO A 385 -10.34 -11.07 -23.42
C PRO A 385 -10.74 -10.77 -24.85
N ALA A 386 -11.95 -10.23 -25.04
CA ALA A 386 -12.44 -9.76 -26.32
C ALA A 386 -11.98 -8.31 -26.50
N GLY A 387 -10.85 -8.06 -27.16
CA GLY A 387 -10.36 -6.71 -27.43
C GLY A 387 -9.32 -6.71 -28.54
N ARG A 388 -9.21 -5.57 -29.26
CA ARG A 388 -8.02 -5.28 -30.08
C ARG A 388 -6.97 -4.67 -29.16
N TRP A 389 -5.81 -5.29 -29.13
CA TRP A 389 -4.64 -4.87 -28.35
C TRP A 389 -3.80 -3.88 -29.15
#